data_5c705474b91c11f6474dbb6cb261523e
#
_entry.id   5c705474b91c11f6474dbb6cb261523e
#
_cell.length_a   1.000
_cell.length_b   1.000
_cell.length_c   1.000
_cell.angle_alpha   90.00
_cell.angle_beta   90.00
_cell.angle_gamma   90.00
#
_symmetry.space_group_name_H-M   'P 1'
#
loop_
_entity.id
_entity.type
_entity.pdbx_description
1 polymer ?
#
loop_
_entity_poly.entity_id
_entity_poly.type
_entity_poly.pdbx_seq_one_letter_code
_entity_poly.pdbx_strand_id
1 'polypeptide(L)'
;MRLMRLTRPRRADPDRCVGTLGSVPEFELVSDLAPSGDQPTAIESLVEGLGRGDRFQTLLGITGSGKSATIAWTIEQVQKPTLILAPNKSLAAQLAQEMREFFPNNRVEYFVSYYDYYQPEAYIASSDTYIEKDS
;
A
#
# COMPACT_ATOMS: atom_id res chain seq x y z
N MET A 1 9.38 9.15 -4.24
CA MET A 1 8.53 8.69 -3.12
C MET A 1 7.24 8.17 -3.72
N ARG A 2 6.83 6.94 -3.41
CA ARG A 2 5.73 6.27 -4.11
C ARG A 2 4.71 5.75 -3.12
N LEU A 3 3.44 5.99 -3.43
CA LEU A 3 2.32 5.74 -2.55
C LEU A 3 1.57 4.47 -2.96
N MET A 4 1.26 3.65 -1.99
CA MET A 4 0.28 2.57 -2.10
C MET A 4 -0.86 2.85 -1.13
N ARG A 5 -2.09 2.71 -1.61
CA ARG A 5 -3.28 2.92 -0.80
C ARG A 5 -4.10 1.64 -0.71
N LEU A 6 -4.32 1.18 0.49
CA LEU A 6 -5.33 0.18 0.80
C LEU A 6 -6.67 0.88 1.02
N THR A 7 -7.65 0.57 0.22
CA THR A 7 -9.00 1.13 0.36
C THR A 7 -10.02 0.01 0.44
N ARG A 8 -11.12 0.29 1.09
CA ARG A 8 -12.29 -0.62 1.12
C ARG A 8 -12.83 -0.83 -0.30
N PRO A 9 -13.47 -1.96 -0.62
CA PRO A 9 -14.01 -2.24 -1.94
C PRO A 9 -14.97 -1.14 -2.40
N ARG A 10 -15.04 -0.95 -3.73
CA ARG A 10 -15.93 0.07 -4.33
C ARG A 10 -17.34 -0.08 -3.78
N ARG A 11 -17.90 1.02 -3.29
CA ARG A 11 -19.36 1.12 -3.16
C ARG A 11 -19.98 0.74 -4.50
N ALA A 12 -20.96 -0.13 -4.44
CA ALA A 12 -21.90 -0.29 -5.54
C ALA A 12 -22.49 1.09 -5.87
N ASP A 13 -22.71 1.31 -7.16
CA ASP A 13 -23.28 2.51 -7.77
C ASP A 13 -24.41 3.10 -6.92
N PRO A 14 -24.38 4.39 -6.55
CA PRO A 14 -25.40 5.00 -5.70
C PRO A 14 -26.81 4.96 -6.31
N ASP A 15 -26.93 4.71 -7.61
CA ASP A 15 -28.24 4.59 -8.30
C ASP A 15 -28.79 3.16 -8.32
N ARG A 16 -28.09 2.21 -7.71
CA ARG A 16 -28.53 0.83 -7.62
C ARG A 16 -28.90 0.46 -6.19
N CYS A 17 -30.21 0.57 -5.91
CA CYS A 17 -30.88 0.03 -4.73
C CYS A 17 -30.84 0.86 -3.45
N VAL A 18 -31.94 1.55 -3.25
CA VAL A 18 -32.54 1.75 -1.94
C VAL A 18 -32.86 0.37 -1.38
N GLY A 19 -31.91 -0.22 -0.71
CA GLY A 19 -32.04 -1.50 -0.05
C GLY A 19 -30.92 -1.66 0.93
N THR A 20 -31.22 -1.56 2.22
CA THR A 20 -30.40 -1.90 3.39
C THR A 20 -28.98 -1.31 3.35
N LEU A 21 -28.69 -0.40 4.25
CA LEU A 21 -27.33 0.06 4.57
C LEU A 21 -26.47 -1.17 4.89
N GLY A 22 -25.95 -1.81 3.85
CA GLY A 22 -25.00 -2.90 3.97
C GLY A 22 -23.79 -2.42 4.76
N SER A 23 -23.40 -3.15 5.76
CA SER A 23 -22.17 -2.91 6.52
C SER A 23 -21.03 -2.66 5.54
N VAL A 24 -20.22 -1.63 5.80
CA VAL A 24 -19.01 -1.36 5.01
C VAL A 24 -18.13 -2.61 5.11
N PRO A 25 -17.74 -3.22 3.99
CA PRO A 25 -16.91 -4.43 4.02
C PRO A 25 -15.65 -4.18 4.85
N GLU A 26 -15.42 -5.06 5.81
CA GLU A 26 -14.23 -5.00 6.64
C GLU A 26 -13.00 -5.49 5.87
N PHE A 27 -11.81 -5.12 6.33
CA PHE A 27 -10.59 -5.73 5.84
C PHE A 27 -10.52 -7.15 6.38
N GLU A 28 -10.44 -8.11 5.47
CA GLU A 28 -10.33 -9.53 5.78
C GLU A 28 -8.99 -10.04 5.29
N LEU A 29 -8.13 -10.42 6.22
CA LEU A 29 -6.83 -10.99 5.90
C LEU A 29 -6.98 -12.49 5.64
N VAL A 30 -6.49 -12.92 4.49
CA VAL A 30 -6.44 -14.34 4.11
C VAL A 30 -4.97 -14.77 4.06
N SER A 31 -4.57 -15.64 4.97
CA SER A 31 -3.20 -16.15 5.02
C SER A 31 -3.18 -17.56 5.63
N ASP A 32 -2.36 -18.43 5.05
CA ASP A 32 -2.04 -19.74 5.63
C ASP A 32 -1.05 -19.62 6.80
N LEU A 33 -0.48 -18.45 7.02
CA LEU A 33 0.47 -18.17 8.08
C LEU A 33 -0.25 -17.55 9.28
N ALA A 34 0.15 -17.97 10.47
CA ALA A 34 -0.24 -17.31 11.73
C ALA A 34 0.94 -16.50 12.29
N PRO A 35 0.66 -15.40 13.02
CA PRO A 35 1.70 -14.67 13.70
C PRO A 35 2.53 -15.56 14.62
N SER A 36 3.86 -15.45 14.56
CA SER A 36 4.77 -16.30 15.33
C SER A 36 5.93 -15.49 15.94
N GLY A 37 6.58 -16.07 16.93
CA GLY A 37 7.67 -15.41 17.65
C GLY A 37 7.22 -14.11 18.32
N ASP A 38 7.90 -13.01 18.02
CA ASP A 38 7.61 -11.68 18.58
C ASP A 38 6.50 -10.92 17.83
N GLN A 39 5.99 -11.47 16.72
CA GLN A 39 4.98 -10.79 15.90
C GLN A 39 3.67 -10.51 16.65
N PRO A 40 3.09 -11.43 17.45
CA PRO A 40 1.89 -11.14 18.21
C PRO A 40 2.04 -9.94 19.13
N THR A 41 3.13 -9.87 19.89
CA THR A 41 3.42 -8.75 20.79
C THR A 41 3.62 -7.44 20.03
N ALA A 42 4.26 -7.49 18.86
CA ALA A 42 4.43 -6.32 18.00
C ALA A 42 3.10 -5.81 17.44
N ILE A 43 2.21 -6.71 17.01
CA ILE A 43 0.87 -6.38 16.54
C ILE A 43 0.05 -5.71 17.64
N GLU A 44 0.00 -6.32 18.82
CA GLU A 44 -0.70 -5.75 19.99
C GLU A 44 -0.20 -4.34 20.31
N SER A 45 1.12 -4.15 20.39
CA SER A 45 1.71 -2.84 20.67
C SER A 45 1.35 -1.79 19.62
N LEU A 46 1.36 -2.17 18.33
CA LEU A 46 0.99 -1.26 17.24
C LEU A 46 -0.50 -0.89 17.28
N VAL A 47 -1.37 -1.87 17.53
CA VAL A 47 -2.83 -1.66 17.63
C VAL A 47 -3.16 -0.78 18.83
N GLU A 48 -2.59 -1.05 19.99
CA GLU A 48 -2.78 -0.23 21.18
C GLU A 48 -2.30 1.21 20.97
N GLY A 49 -1.10 1.38 20.39
CA GLY A 49 -0.57 2.70 20.08
C GLY A 49 -1.48 3.49 19.14
N LEU A 50 -2.02 2.84 18.09
CA LEU A 50 -3.00 3.45 17.19
C LEU A 50 -4.32 3.77 17.90
N GLY A 51 -4.72 2.95 18.88
CA GLY A 51 -5.90 3.19 19.72
C GLY A 51 -5.71 4.38 20.66
N ARG A 52 -4.52 4.58 21.22
CA ARG A 52 -4.15 5.75 22.03
C ARG A 52 -4.01 7.03 21.21
N GLY A 53 -3.88 6.92 19.88
CA GLY A 53 -3.65 8.06 19.00
C GLY A 53 -2.17 8.44 18.86
N ASP A 54 -1.26 7.49 19.10
CA ASP A 54 0.16 7.71 18.90
C ASP A 54 0.44 8.12 17.45
N ARG A 55 1.11 9.26 17.25
CA ARG A 55 1.37 9.82 15.92
C ARG A 55 2.46 9.05 15.17
N PHE A 56 3.36 8.44 15.88
CA PHE A 56 4.51 7.73 15.32
C PHE A 56 4.77 6.46 16.11
N GLN A 57 4.99 5.38 15.39
CA GLN A 57 5.43 4.11 15.95
C GLN A 57 6.50 3.54 15.02
N THR A 58 7.45 2.80 15.56
CA THR A 58 8.54 2.19 14.80
C THR A 58 8.52 0.69 14.99
N LEU A 59 8.35 -0.05 13.89
CA LEU A 59 8.52 -1.50 13.87
C LEU A 59 9.95 -1.84 13.44
N LEU A 60 10.75 -2.34 14.35
CA LEU A 60 12.11 -2.77 14.08
C LEU A 60 12.17 -4.28 13.83
N GLY A 61 12.81 -4.68 12.75
CA GLY A 61 13.01 -6.10 12.44
C GLY A 61 14.00 -6.28 11.29
N ILE A 62 14.73 -7.38 11.31
CA ILE A 62 15.66 -7.75 10.25
C ILE A 62 14.92 -8.08 8.94
N THR A 63 15.64 -8.16 7.83
CA THR A 63 15.08 -8.63 6.56
C THR A 63 14.55 -10.05 6.72
N GLY A 64 13.37 -10.32 6.18
CA GLY A 64 12.71 -11.64 6.29
C GLY A 64 12.01 -11.92 7.62
N SER A 65 11.95 -10.97 8.57
CA SER A 65 11.24 -11.16 9.84
C SER A 65 9.71 -11.06 9.74
N GLY A 66 9.15 -10.95 8.54
CA GLY A 66 7.70 -10.86 8.34
C GLY A 66 7.09 -9.50 8.69
N LYS A 67 7.84 -8.39 8.56
CA LYS A 67 7.33 -7.04 8.84
C LYS A 67 6.08 -6.69 8.02
N SER A 68 6.04 -7.07 6.74
CA SER A 68 4.87 -6.84 5.88
C SER A 68 3.63 -7.57 6.40
N ALA A 69 3.80 -8.82 6.82
CA ALA A 69 2.73 -9.61 7.43
C ALA A 69 2.27 -9.00 8.76
N THR A 70 3.20 -8.60 9.62
CA THR A 70 2.88 -7.90 10.89
C THR A 70 2.04 -6.65 10.65
N ILE A 71 2.39 -5.86 9.62
CA ILE A 71 1.61 -4.68 9.23
C ILE A 71 0.23 -5.08 8.68
N ALA A 72 0.15 -6.15 7.88
CA ALA A 72 -1.14 -6.63 7.36
C ALA A 72 -2.08 -7.03 8.50
N TRP A 73 -1.64 -7.83 9.47
CA TRP A 73 -2.44 -8.16 10.65
C TRP A 73 -2.83 -6.94 11.50
N THR A 74 -1.94 -5.95 11.60
CA THR A 74 -2.27 -4.67 12.29
C THR A 74 -3.38 -3.92 11.53
N ILE A 75 -3.33 -3.86 10.19
CA ILE A 75 -4.35 -3.21 9.36
C ILE A 75 -5.70 -3.89 9.53
N GLU A 76 -5.72 -5.23 9.54
CA GLU A 76 -6.93 -6.01 9.76
C GLU A 76 -7.57 -5.67 11.11
N GLN A 77 -6.80 -5.64 12.19
CA GLN A 77 -7.33 -5.34 13.53
C GLN A 77 -7.82 -3.89 13.67
N VAL A 78 -7.12 -2.94 13.05
CA VAL A 78 -7.44 -1.50 13.18
C VAL A 78 -8.58 -1.08 12.26
N GLN A 79 -8.82 -1.77 11.15
CA GLN A 79 -9.91 -1.52 10.21
C GLN A 79 -9.93 -0.10 9.62
N LYS A 80 -8.77 0.53 9.45
CA LYS A 80 -8.64 1.89 8.90
C LYS A 80 -8.04 1.88 7.50
N PRO A 81 -8.48 2.77 6.58
CA PRO A 81 -7.81 2.99 5.32
C PRO A 81 -6.34 3.33 5.55
N THR A 82 -5.45 2.59 4.89
CA THR A 82 -4.00 2.66 5.12
C THR A 82 -3.28 3.10 3.86
N LEU A 83 -2.28 3.96 4.03
CA LEU A 83 -1.38 4.40 2.98
C LEU A 83 0.02 3.90 3.28
N ILE A 84 0.58 3.10 2.38
CA ILE A 84 1.95 2.58 2.49
C ILE A 84 2.85 3.36 1.53
N LEU A 85 3.91 3.96 2.07
CA LEU A 85 4.91 4.73 1.32
C LEU A 85 6.17 3.89 1.17
N ALA A 86 6.66 3.78 -0.06
CA ALA A 86 7.92 3.08 -0.36
C ALA A 86 8.91 4.02 -1.05
N PRO A 87 10.23 3.85 -0.83
CA PRO A 87 11.25 4.74 -1.37
C PRO A 87 11.44 4.63 -2.89
N ASN A 88 11.04 3.52 -3.49
CA ASN A 88 11.18 3.31 -4.93
C ASN A 88 10.04 2.45 -5.53
N LYS A 89 10.00 2.38 -6.88
CA LYS A 89 8.96 1.65 -7.63
C LYS A 89 8.92 0.17 -7.32
N SER A 90 10.08 -0.44 -7.31
CA SER A 90 10.20 -1.89 -7.18
C SER A 90 9.68 -2.35 -5.83
N LEU A 91 10.05 -1.66 -4.76
CA LEU A 91 9.55 -1.96 -3.43
C LEU A 91 8.05 -1.65 -3.29
N ALA A 92 7.58 -0.57 -3.89
CA ALA A 92 6.14 -0.26 -3.90
C ALA A 92 5.33 -1.32 -4.64
N ALA A 93 5.84 -1.82 -5.77
CA ALA A 93 5.20 -2.91 -6.53
C ALA A 93 5.17 -4.21 -5.72
N GLN A 94 6.29 -4.56 -5.08
CA GLN A 94 6.38 -5.74 -4.21
C GLN A 94 5.37 -5.66 -3.06
N LEU A 95 5.35 -4.55 -2.33
CA LEU A 95 4.41 -4.34 -1.22
C LEU A 95 2.94 -4.37 -1.71
N ALA A 96 2.67 -3.81 -2.90
CA ALA A 96 1.33 -3.88 -3.48
C ALA A 96 0.91 -5.32 -3.78
N GLN A 97 1.85 -6.14 -4.27
CA GLN A 97 1.59 -7.56 -4.53
C GLN A 97 1.38 -8.33 -3.23
N GLU A 98 2.26 -8.15 -2.24
CA GLU A 98 2.12 -8.79 -0.91
C GLU A 98 0.78 -8.43 -0.27
N MET A 99 0.37 -7.15 -0.32
CA MET A 99 -0.92 -6.73 0.24
C MET A 99 -2.14 -7.27 -0.53
N ARG A 100 -2.03 -7.50 -1.84
CA ARG A 100 -3.10 -8.17 -2.61
C ARG A 100 -3.24 -9.65 -2.25
N GLU A 101 -2.13 -10.29 -1.91
CA GLU A 101 -2.13 -11.68 -1.43
C GLU A 101 -2.77 -11.78 -0.03
N PHE A 102 -2.46 -10.84 0.86
CA PHE A 102 -3.06 -10.79 2.21
C PHE A 102 -4.53 -10.38 2.19
N PHE A 103 -4.94 -9.51 1.27
CA PHE A 103 -6.30 -8.96 1.21
C PHE A 103 -6.95 -9.19 -0.17
N PRO A 104 -7.17 -10.45 -0.58
CA PRO A 104 -7.68 -10.77 -1.92
C PRO A 104 -9.11 -10.25 -2.15
N ASN A 105 -9.90 -10.12 -1.09
CA ASN A 105 -11.28 -9.65 -1.14
C ASN A 105 -11.41 -8.12 -0.97
N ASN A 106 -10.30 -7.43 -0.68
CA ASN A 106 -10.26 -5.99 -0.48
C ASN A 106 -9.56 -5.28 -1.63
N ARG A 107 -9.80 -3.99 -1.74
CA ARG A 107 -9.21 -3.19 -2.79
C ARG A 107 -7.82 -2.68 -2.41
N VAL A 108 -6.79 -3.14 -3.12
CA VAL A 108 -5.41 -2.68 -3.01
C VAL A 108 -5.02 -1.93 -4.27
N GLU A 109 -4.80 -0.63 -4.14
CA GLU A 109 -4.40 0.26 -5.23
C GLU A 109 -2.89 0.51 -5.20
N TYR A 110 -2.30 0.50 -6.39
CA TYR A 110 -0.90 0.84 -6.60
C TYR A 110 -0.81 2.20 -7.31
N PHE A 111 -0.26 3.18 -6.61
CA PHE A 111 -0.09 4.52 -7.14
C PHE A 111 1.38 4.81 -7.39
N VAL A 112 1.71 5.12 -8.64
CA VAL A 112 3.06 5.45 -9.11
C VAL A 112 3.01 6.70 -9.94
N SER A 113 3.90 7.64 -9.67
CA SER A 113 4.16 8.74 -10.57
C SER A 113 4.96 8.21 -11.76
N TYR A 114 4.33 8.20 -12.94
CA TYR A 114 5.05 7.98 -14.18
C TYR A 114 5.70 9.29 -14.59
N TYR A 115 7.00 9.25 -14.83
CA TYR A 115 7.69 10.29 -15.55
C TYR A 115 7.42 10.04 -17.04
N ASP A 116 6.29 10.54 -17.53
CA ASP A 116 5.99 10.60 -18.97
C ASP A 116 6.61 11.84 -19.60
N TYR A 117 7.75 12.26 -19.09
CA TYR A 117 8.55 13.24 -19.80
C TYR A 117 9.30 12.50 -20.92
N TYR A 118 8.56 12.17 -21.97
CA TYR A 118 9.13 11.79 -23.24
C TYR A 118 9.70 13.06 -23.86
N GLN A 119 10.95 13.35 -23.57
CA GLN A 119 11.73 14.29 -24.35
C GLN A 119 12.29 13.50 -25.56
N PRO A 120 11.72 13.64 -26.75
CA PRO A 120 12.31 13.04 -27.93
C PRO A 120 13.70 13.64 -28.12
N GLU A 121 14.65 12.80 -28.48
CA GLU A 121 15.94 13.26 -28.97
C GLU A 121 15.64 14.20 -30.16
N ALA A 122 16.16 15.41 -30.09
CA ALA A 122 15.93 16.41 -31.11
C ALA A 122 17.27 16.99 -31.60
N TYR A 123 17.46 16.95 -32.91
CA TYR A 123 18.56 17.64 -33.56
C TYR A 123 18.07 18.95 -34.16
N ILE A 124 18.65 20.06 -33.73
CA ILE A 124 18.35 21.40 -34.25
C ILE A 124 19.43 21.75 -35.25
N ALA A 125 19.15 21.53 -36.53
CA ALA A 125 20.11 21.75 -37.61
C ALA A 125 20.59 23.20 -37.78
N SER A 126 19.79 24.19 -37.33
CA SER A 126 20.16 25.61 -37.41
C SER A 126 21.25 26.03 -36.41
N SER A 127 21.44 25.29 -35.32
CA SER A 127 22.42 25.55 -34.27
C SER A 127 23.40 24.39 -34.08
N ASP A 128 23.34 23.37 -34.93
CA ASP A 128 24.13 22.12 -34.80
C ASP A 128 24.10 21.53 -33.36
N THR A 129 22.91 21.60 -32.75
CA THR A 129 22.73 21.20 -31.36
C THR A 129 21.96 19.88 -31.31
N TYR A 130 22.55 18.87 -30.69
CA TYR A 130 21.91 17.62 -30.35
C TYR A 130 21.43 17.64 -28.91
N ILE A 131 20.15 17.43 -28.69
CA ILE A 131 19.57 17.32 -27.33
C ILE A 131 19.47 15.83 -26.99
N GLU A 132 20.38 15.37 -26.14
CA GLU A 132 20.39 14.00 -25.65
C GLU A 132 19.21 13.75 -24.70
N LYS A 133 18.76 12.50 -24.71
CA LYS A 133 17.77 12.02 -23.75
C LYS A 133 18.44 11.78 -22.41
N ASP A 134 18.03 12.49 -21.38
CA ASP A 134 18.41 12.18 -20.01
C ASP A 134 17.92 10.76 -19.62
N SER A 135 18.84 9.89 -19.28
CA SER A 135 18.64 8.47 -18.93
C SER A 135 18.22 8.31 -17.46
#